data_430e04b95fbf7ea4d729f1183781826f
#
_entry.id   430e04b95fbf7ea4d729f1183781826f
#
_cell.length_a   1.000
_cell.length_b   1.000
_cell.length_c   1.000
_cell.angle_alpha   90.00
_cell.angle_beta   90.00
_cell.angle_gamma   90.00
#
_symmetry.space_group_name_H-M   'P 1'
#
loop_
_entity.id
_entity.type
_entity.pdbx_description
1 polymer ?
#
loop_
_entity_poly.entity_id
_entity_poly.type
_entity_poly.pdbx_seq_one_letter_code
_entity_poly.pdbx_strand_id
1 'polypeptide(L)'
;MKILVPIKRVADYNVQVRPTADGSGVDLHGVKMSVNPFDENAIEEALRLREAGHIQEIVAMTIGTAQSQDVLRHALAMGVDRVLLVETAQPLGAIAVARILKAVVEREQPDIVLMGKQSIDDDAGQAPQMLAGLLDWPQGTFVSEIRVQGGEVEVVREIDGGTETLRLTLPAVISADLRLNDPRFVKLPGLMQAKKKPIETIALAELGVEPGLGLETLEVADPPARGPAHMLSGVDELVSRLKNEAGVL
;
A
#
# COMPACT_ATOMS: atom_id res chain seq x y z
N MET A 1 -6.35 -20.45 -6.42
CA MET A 1 -6.71 -19.04 -6.65
C MET A 1 -5.46 -18.23 -7.01
N LYS A 2 -5.66 -17.07 -7.61
CA LYS A 2 -4.61 -16.10 -7.99
C LYS A 2 -4.79 -14.80 -7.23
N ILE A 3 -3.70 -14.24 -6.70
CA ILE A 3 -3.69 -12.93 -6.04
C ILE A 3 -2.88 -11.94 -6.86
N LEU A 4 -3.43 -10.74 -7.06
CA LEU A 4 -2.72 -9.56 -7.53
C LEU A 4 -2.38 -8.68 -6.32
N VAL A 5 -1.10 -8.31 -6.18
CA VAL A 5 -0.62 -7.44 -5.08
C VAL A 5 -0.04 -6.16 -5.68
N PRO A 6 -0.80 -5.07 -5.76
CA PRO A 6 -0.27 -3.74 -6.06
C PRO A 6 0.66 -3.28 -4.94
N ILE A 7 1.84 -2.76 -5.30
CA ILE A 7 2.82 -2.23 -4.36
C ILE A 7 3.31 -0.86 -4.82
N LYS A 8 3.59 0.04 -3.88
CA LYS A 8 4.08 1.39 -4.17
C LYS A 8 5.52 1.56 -3.69
N ARG A 9 6.32 2.24 -4.51
CA ARG A 9 7.67 2.70 -4.14
C ARG A 9 7.56 4.02 -3.41
N VAL A 10 8.02 4.08 -2.17
CA VAL A 10 7.93 5.26 -1.29
C VAL A 10 9.28 5.57 -0.66
N ALA A 11 9.45 6.78 -0.13
CA ALA A 11 10.60 7.08 0.72
C ALA A 11 10.58 6.16 1.96
N ASP A 12 11.74 5.59 2.32
CA ASP A 12 11.87 4.73 3.49
C ASP A 12 11.44 5.50 4.76
N TYR A 13 10.60 4.91 5.58
CA TYR A 13 10.03 5.54 6.77
C TYR A 13 11.06 5.99 7.82
N ASN A 14 12.30 5.51 7.74
CA ASN A 14 13.41 5.95 8.59
C ASN A 14 14.10 7.22 8.07
N VAL A 15 13.73 7.70 6.88
CA VAL A 15 14.34 8.88 6.27
C VAL A 15 13.48 10.11 6.54
N GLN A 16 14.10 11.16 7.05
CA GLN A 16 13.44 12.46 7.13
C GLN A 16 13.51 13.15 5.76
N VAL A 17 12.38 13.21 5.08
CA VAL A 17 12.22 13.96 3.82
C VAL A 17 12.15 15.46 4.09
N ARG A 18 12.46 16.29 3.08
CA ARG A 18 12.41 17.76 3.14
C ARG A 18 11.70 18.31 1.91
N PRO A 19 11.09 19.50 2.02
CA PRO A 19 10.61 20.20 0.85
C PRO A 19 11.76 20.53 -0.11
N THR A 20 11.45 20.63 -1.40
CA THR A 20 12.37 21.24 -2.39
C THR A 20 12.60 22.71 -2.06
N ALA A 21 13.70 23.28 -2.54
CA ALA A 21 14.06 24.68 -2.24
C ALA A 21 13.03 25.70 -2.77
N ASP A 22 12.26 25.33 -3.79
CA ASP A 22 11.19 26.14 -4.37
C ASP A 22 9.78 25.81 -3.81
N GLY A 23 9.69 24.86 -2.87
CA GLY A 23 8.41 24.43 -2.28
C GLY A 23 7.50 23.67 -3.24
N SER A 24 7.96 23.28 -4.43
CA SER A 24 7.11 22.60 -5.42
C SER A 24 6.82 21.12 -5.09
N GLY A 25 7.55 20.54 -4.14
CA GLY A 25 7.40 19.12 -3.80
C GLY A 25 8.33 18.68 -2.68
N VAL A 26 8.51 17.36 -2.58
CA VAL A 26 9.44 16.72 -1.64
C VAL A 26 10.73 16.38 -2.37
N ASP A 27 11.88 16.73 -1.78
CA ASP A 27 13.20 16.38 -2.32
C ASP A 27 13.47 14.89 -2.05
N LEU A 28 13.45 14.10 -3.11
CA LEU A 28 13.77 12.68 -3.11
C LEU A 28 15.17 12.35 -3.63
N HIS A 29 16.00 13.38 -3.89
CA HIS A 29 17.35 13.14 -4.41
C HIS A 29 18.23 12.46 -3.36
N GLY A 30 18.75 11.26 -3.70
CA GLY A 30 19.58 10.48 -2.79
C GLY A 30 18.83 9.84 -1.61
N VAL A 31 17.50 9.99 -1.55
CA VAL A 31 16.68 9.37 -0.54
C VAL A 31 16.60 7.86 -0.77
N LYS A 32 16.78 7.07 0.31
CA LYS A 32 16.52 5.64 0.27
C LYS A 32 15.03 5.40 0.03
N MET A 33 14.71 4.60 -0.98
CA MET A 33 13.35 4.20 -1.30
C MET A 33 13.11 2.74 -0.87
N SER A 34 11.86 2.42 -0.55
CA SER A 34 11.44 1.08 -0.11
C SER A 34 10.05 0.74 -0.64
N VAL A 35 9.62 -0.51 -0.43
CA VAL A 35 8.22 -0.89 -0.56
C VAL A 35 7.42 -0.18 0.54
N ASN A 36 6.23 0.31 0.20
CA ASN A 36 5.30 0.81 1.21
C ASN A 36 5.00 -0.26 2.26
N PRO A 37 5.12 0.03 3.58
CA PRO A 37 4.95 -0.98 4.64
C PRO A 37 3.61 -1.73 4.58
N PHE A 38 2.51 -1.05 4.29
CA PHE A 38 1.19 -1.69 4.16
C PHE A 38 1.13 -2.67 2.98
N ASP A 39 1.86 -2.40 1.90
CA ASP A 39 1.94 -3.30 0.75
C ASP A 39 2.86 -4.49 1.05
N GLU A 40 3.87 -4.30 1.90
CA GLU A 40 4.74 -5.39 2.37
C GLU A 40 3.94 -6.40 3.21
N ASN A 41 3.01 -5.91 4.07
CA ASN A 41 2.04 -6.78 4.77
C ASN A 41 1.12 -7.52 3.79
N ALA A 42 0.68 -6.86 2.71
CA ALA A 42 -0.13 -7.52 1.67
C ALA A 42 0.65 -8.63 0.95
N ILE A 43 1.93 -8.42 0.62
CA ILE A 43 2.80 -9.47 0.06
C ILE A 43 2.92 -10.65 1.04
N GLU A 44 3.23 -10.36 2.29
CA GLU A 44 3.38 -11.40 3.33
C GLU A 44 2.11 -12.25 3.48
N GLU A 45 0.94 -11.61 3.50
CA GLU A 45 -0.32 -12.33 3.62
C GLU A 45 -0.59 -13.21 2.41
N ALA A 46 -0.33 -12.72 1.18
CA ALA A 46 -0.46 -13.53 -0.02
C ALA A 46 0.45 -14.78 0.05
N LEU A 47 1.67 -14.62 0.58
CA LEU A 47 2.60 -15.74 0.79
C LEU A 47 2.09 -16.73 1.83
N ARG A 48 1.54 -16.28 2.96
CA ARG A 48 0.96 -17.12 4.01
C ARG A 48 -0.25 -17.92 3.48
N LEU A 49 -1.13 -17.27 2.74
CA LEU A 49 -2.27 -17.93 2.09
C LEU A 49 -1.84 -18.99 1.07
N ARG A 50 -0.73 -18.76 0.35
CA ARG A 50 -0.13 -19.77 -0.54
C ARG A 50 0.47 -20.93 0.23
N GLU A 51 1.19 -20.67 1.31
CA GLU A 51 1.76 -21.70 2.19
C GLU A 51 0.66 -22.57 2.86
N ALA A 52 -0.51 -21.97 3.10
CA ALA A 52 -1.72 -22.69 3.56
C ALA A 52 -2.44 -23.47 2.44
N GLY A 53 -1.97 -23.38 1.19
CA GLY A 53 -2.53 -24.14 0.05
C GLY A 53 -3.74 -23.49 -0.63
N HIS A 54 -4.09 -22.26 -0.28
CA HIS A 54 -5.24 -21.55 -0.88
C HIS A 54 -4.91 -20.87 -2.20
N ILE A 55 -3.66 -20.44 -2.38
CA ILE A 55 -3.20 -19.64 -3.52
C ILE A 55 -2.22 -20.44 -4.37
N GLN A 56 -2.37 -20.34 -5.71
CA GLN A 56 -1.52 -20.99 -6.68
C GLN A 56 -0.53 -20.03 -7.34
N GLU A 57 -0.94 -18.77 -7.54
CA GLU A 57 -0.11 -17.75 -8.19
C GLU A 57 -0.25 -16.40 -7.47
N ILE A 58 0.89 -15.75 -7.22
CA ILE A 58 0.99 -14.39 -6.67
C ILE A 58 1.69 -13.52 -7.69
N VAL A 59 1.01 -12.47 -8.16
CA VAL A 59 1.54 -11.47 -9.06
C VAL A 59 1.65 -10.15 -8.33
N ALA A 60 2.87 -9.62 -8.11
CA ALA A 60 3.01 -8.27 -7.61
C ALA A 60 3.15 -7.27 -8.77
N MET A 61 2.59 -6.08 -8.61
CA MET A 61 2.71 -5.03 -9.61
C MET A 61 3.02 -3.68 -9.00
N THR A 62 3.63 -2.81 -9.78
CA THR A 62 3.80 -1.39 -9.42
C THR A 62 3.55 -0.49 -10.62
N ILE A 63 3.21 0.76 -10.35
CA ILE A 63 3.04 1.81 -11.36
C ILE A 63 4.12 2.87 -11.10
N GLY A 64 4.88 3.24 -12.11
CA GLY A 64 5.93 4.24 -11.96
C GLY A 64 7.00 4.17 -13.04
N THR A 65 8.13 4.80 -12.78
CA THR A 65 9.28 4.79 -13.70
C THR A 65 10.05 3.46 -13.61
N ALA A 66 11.00 3.25 -14.52
CA ALA A 66 11.91 2.10 -14.49
C ALA A 66 12.63 1.92 -13.14
N GLN A 67 12.81 2.98 -12.34
CA GLN A 67 13.38 2.89 -10.99
C GLN A 67 12.53 2.05 -10.05
N SER A 68 11.20 2.00 -10.25
CA SER A 68 10.28 1.20 -9.43
C SER A 68 10.48 -0.33 -9.58
N GLN A 69 11.40 -0.76 -10.43
CA GLN A 69 11.83 -2.17 -10.48
C GLN A 69 12.50 -2.63 -9.18
N ASP A 70 13.05 -1.71 -8.38
CA ASP A 70 13.68 -2.06 -7.09
C ASP A 70 12.68 -2.70 -6.12
N VAL A 71 11.47 -2.14 -5.97
CA VAL A 71 10.41 -2.71 -5.12
C VAL A 71 9.85 -4.02 -5.69
N LEU A 72 9.79 -4.17 -7.00
CA LEU A 72 9.43 -5.45 -7.63
C LEU A 72 10.49 -6.53 -7.37
N ARG A 73 11.79 -6.18 -7.38
CA ARG A 73 12.86 -7.08 -6.99
C ARG A 73 12.75 -7.50 -5.52
N HIS A 74 12.34 -6.59 -4.65
CA HIS A 74 12.06 -6.91 -3.25
C HIS A 74 10.91 -7.93 -3.13
N ALA A 75 9.79 -7.71 -3.80
CA ALA A 75 8.65 -8.64 -3.82
C ALA A 75 9.05 -10.03 -4.35
N LEU A 76 9.83 -10.11 -5.44
CA LEU A 76 10.41 -11.36 -5.95
C LEU A 76 11.30 -12.05 -4.91
N ALA A 77 12.05 -11.27 -4.14
CA ALA A 77 12.97 -11.81 -3.13
C ALA A 77 12.21 -12.31 -1.88
N MET A 78 11.04 -11.75 -1.56
CA MET A 78 10.10 -12.28 -0.57
C MET A 78 9.49 -13.61 -1.02
N GLY A 79 9.31 -13.81 -2.33
CA GLY A 79 8.86 -15.09 -2.87
C GLY A 79 7.66 -15.04 -3.81
N VAL A 80 7.24 -13.87 -4.32
CA VAL A 80 6.17 -13.81 -5.33
C VAL A 80 6.61 -14.48 -6.64
N ASP A 81 5.65 -14.95 -7.42
CA ASP A 81 5.92 -15.77 -8.62
C ASP A 81 6.31 -14.90 -9.82
N ARG A 82 5.52 -13.86 -10.10
CA ARG A 82 5.72 -12.90 -11.22
C ARG A 82 5.59 -11.48 -10.76
N VAL A 83 6.16 -10.57 -11.52
CA VAL A 83 6.04 -9.13 -11.27
C VAL A 83 5.79 -8.37 -12.56
N LEU A 84 5.03 -7.27 -12.43
CA LEU A 84 4.59 -6.41 -13.51
C LEU A 84 4.89 -4.94 -13.17
N LEU A 85 5.53 -4.22 -14.10
CA LEU A 85 5.69 -2.78 -14.08
C LEU A 85 4.74 -2.14 -15.09
N VAL A 86 3.83 -1.28 -14.63
CA VAL A 86 3.16 -0.34 -15.54
C VAL A 86 4.00 0.93 -15.59
N GLU A 87 4.70 1.12 -16.71
CA GLU A 87 5.70 2.18 -16.81
C GLU A 87 5.07 3.52 -17.20
N THR A 88 5.28 4.51 -16.33
CA THR A 88 4.92 5.90 -16.58
C THR A 88 5.78 6.83 -15.71
N ALA A 89 6.10 8.00 -16.24
CA ALA A 89 6.71 9.11 -15.49
C ALA A 89 5.68 10.18 -15.09
N GLN A 90 4.42 10.00 -15.48
CA GLN A 90 3.37 10.99 -15.20
C GLN A 90 2.89 10.85 -13.76
N PRO A 91 2.64 11.97 -13.05
CA PRO A 91 2.03 11.94 -11.75
C PRO A 91 0.58 11.44 -11.85
N LEU A 92 0.16 10.63 -10.88
CA LEU A 92 -1.13 9.95 -10.89
C LEU A 92 -1.89 10.24 -9.59
N GLY A 93 -3.13 10.67 -9.70
CA GLY A 93 -4.07 10.69 -8.57
C GLY A 93 -4.70 9.32 -8.31
N ALA A 94 -5.32 9.15 -7.14
CA ALA A 94 -5.86 7.86 -6.69
C ALA A 94 -6.85 7.22 -7.70
N ILE A 95 -7.70 8.02 -8.34
CA ILE A 95 -8.65 7.50 -9.34
C ILE A 95 -7.96 7.00 -10.62
N ALA A 96 -6.88 7.66 -11.05
CA ALA A 96 -6.09 7.21 -12.20
C ALA A 96 -5.38 5.88 -11.86
N VAL A 97 -4.81 5.77 -10.65
CA VAL A 97 -4.24 4.51 -10.12
C VAL A 97 -5.31 3.41 -10.14
N ALA A 98 -6.50 3.66 -9.62
CA ALA A 98 -7.59 2.67 -9.60
C ALA A 98 -8.02 2.22 -11.01
N ARG A 99 -8.05 3.14 -12.00
CA ARG A 99 -8.34 2.80 -13.41
C ARG A 99 -7.24 1.94 -14.03
N ILE A 100 -5.97 2.24 -13.75
CA ILE A 100 -4.84 1.43 -14.21
C ILE A 100 -4.91 0.03 -13.57
N LEU A 101 -5.16 -0.05 -12.27
CA LEU A 101 -5.35 -1.32 -11.58
C LEU A 101 -6.50 -2.12 -12.16
N LYS A 102 -7.64 -1.48 -12.48
CA LYS A 102 -8.76 -2.14 -13.18
C LYS A 102 -8.33 -2.77 -14.50
N ALA A 103 -7.61 -2.03 -15.34
CA ALA A 103 -7.13 -2.57 -16.63
C ALA A 103 -6.18 -3.78 -16.44
N VAL A 104 -5.33 -3.74 -15.40
CA VAL A 104 -4.46 -4.87 -15.05
C VAL A 104 -5.28 -6.05 -14.50
N VAL A 105 -6.30 -5.80 -13.66
CA VAL A 105 -7.22 -6.83 -13.15
C VAL A 105 -7.95 -7.52 -14.32
N GLU A 106 -8.44 -6.77 -15.28
CA GLU A 106 -9.09 -7.30 -16.49
C GLU A 106 -8.15 -8.17 -17.35
N ARG A 107 -6.86 -7.87 -17.35
CA ARG A 107 -5.83 -8.66 -18.02
C ARG A 107 -5.42 -9.91 -17.23
N GLU A 108 -5.18 -9.75 -15.93
CA GLU A 108 -4.62 -10.79 -15.07
C GLU A 108 -5.67 -11.72 -14.48
N GLN A 109 -6.94 -11.30 -14.41
CA GLN A 109 -8.07 -12.08 -13.89
C GLN A 109 -7.78 -12.70 -12.52
N PRO A 110 -7.39 -11.92 -11.50
CA PRO A 110 -7.17 -12.44 -10.15
C PRO A 110 -8.49 -12.75 -9.43
N ASP A 111 -8.45 -13.69 -8.49
CA ASP A 111 -9.55 -13.93 -7.56
C ASP A 111 -9.57 -12.89 -6.42
N ILE A 112 -8.40 -12.39 -6.04
CA ILE A 112 -8.23 -11.38 -4.98
C ILE A 112 -7.26 -10.32 -5.45
N VAL A 113 -7.61 -9.05 -5.26
CA VAL A 113 -6.65 -7.94 -5.23
C VAL A 113 -6.36 -7.64 -3.77
N LEU A 114 -5.13 -7.84 -3.32
CA LEU A 114 -4.67 -7.58 -1.96
C LEU A 114 -3.62 -6.49 -1.97
N MET A 115 -3.90 -5.35 -1.36
CA MET A 115 -3.02 -4.18 -1.38
C MET A 115 -2.98 -3.48 -0.01
N GLY A 116 -2.04 -2.60 0.22
CA GLY A 116 -2.02 -1.78 1.43
C GLY A 116 -3.25 -0.88 1.54
N LYS A 117 -3.71 -0.60 2.75
CA LYS A 117 -4.85 0.31 2.96
C LYS A 117 -4.54 1.75 2.51
N GLN A 118 -3.28 2.14 2.60
CA GLN A 118 -2.76 3.47 2.26
C GLN A 118 -1.27 3.39 1.95
N SER A 119 -0.69 4.47 1.46
CA SER A 119 0.76 4.61 1.31
C SER A 119 1.28 5.73 2.20
N ILE A 120 2.48 5.55 2.75
CA ILE A 120 3.04 6.46 3.77
C ILE A 120 3.52 7.81 3.22
N ASP A 121 3.51 8.00 1.92
CA ASP A 121 3.93 9.25 1.26
C ASP A 121 2.79 10.27 1.12
N ASP A 122 1.55 9.80 0.92
CA ASP A 122 0.39 10.69 0.72
C ASP A 122 -0.79 10.41 1.66
N ASP A 123 -0.79 9.26 2.33
CA ASP A 123 -1.85 8.80 3.24
C ASP A 123 -3.27 8.89 2.65
N ALA A 124 -3.42 8.90 1.33
CA ALA A 124 -4.70 9.13 0.67
C ALA A 124 -5.77 8.08 1.01
N GLY A 125 -5.37 6.79 1.15
CA GLY A 125 -6.26 5.71 1.57
C GLY A 125 -7.48 5.48 0.68
N GLN A 126 -7.39 5.74 -0.63
CA GLN A 126 -8.54 5.79 -1.55
C GLN A 126 -8.51 4.72 -2.65
N ALA A 127 -7.34 4.30 -3.09
CA ALA A 127 -7.20 3.44 -4.27
C ALA A 127 -7.92 2.08 -4.13
N PRO A 128 -7.89 1.36 -2.99
CA PRO A 128 -8.61 0.10 -2.84
C PRO A 128 -10.12 0.23 -3.04
N GLN A 129 -10.73 1.21 -2.39
CA GLN A 129 -12.17 1.45 -2.45
C GLN A 129 -12.61 1.91 -3.85
N MET A 130 -11.82 2.79 -4.48
CA MET A 130 -12.07 3.22 -5.86
C MET A 130 -11.98 2.05 -6.84
N LEU A 131 -10.99 1.17 -6.66
CA LEU A 131 -10.85 -0.02 -7.49
C LEU A 131 -12.06 -0.96 -7.33
N ALA A 132 -12.47 -1.24 -6.10
CA ALA A 132 -13.63 -2.08 -5.81
C ALA A 132 -14.90 -1.51 -6.46
N GLY A 133 -15.13 -0.20 -6.34
CA GLY A 133 -16.26 0.49 -7.01
C GLY A 133 -16.19 0.44 -8.53
N LEU A 134 -15.00 0.58 -9.14
CA LEU A 134 -14.82 0.50 -10.58
C LEU A 134 -15.03 -0.92 -11.14
N LEU A 135 -14.76 -1.95 -10.34
CA LEU A 135 -14.93 -3.37 -10.70
C LEU A 135 -16.31 -3.91 -10.34
N ASP A 136 -17.09 -3.18 -9.53
CA ASP A 136 -18.32 -3.69 -8.89
C ASP A 136 -18.04 -4.98 -8.07
N TRP A 137 -16.92 -5.02 -7.38
CA TRP A 137 -16.48 -6.14 -6.54
C TRP A 137 -16.69 -5.86 -5.06
N PRO A 138 -16.98 -6.91 -4.26
CA PRO A 138 -16.93 -6.82 -2.81
C PRO A 138 -15.59 -6.32 -2.31
N GLN A 139 -15.60 -5.59 -1.18
CA GLN A 139 -14.38 -5.07 -0.57
C GLN A 139 -14.30 -5.32 0.93
N GLY A 140 -13.10 -5.63 1.40
CA GLY A 140 -12.72 -5.62 2.81
C GLY A 140 -11.60 -4.63 3.02
N THR A 141 -11.83 -3.56 3.78
CA THR A 141 -10.87 -2.47 3.98
C THR A 141 -10.32 -2.47 5.42
N PHE A 142 -9.04 -2.05 5.60
CA PHE A 142 -8.37 -2.00 6.90
C PHE A 142 -8.31 -3.36 7.60
N VAL A 143 -8.02 -4.42 6.84
CA VAL A 143 -8.13 -5.81 7.29
C VAL A 143 -6.95 -6.19 8.17
N SER A 144 -7.25 -6.79 9.33
CA SER A 144 -6.30 -7.31 10.30
C SER A 144 -6.29 -8.84 10.39
N GLU A 145 -7.24 -9.54 9.73
CA GLU A 145 -7.25 -11.00 9.61
C GLU A 145 -7.96 -11.44 8.34
N ILE A 146 -7.42 -12.47 7.66
CA ILE A 146 -8.00 -13.08 6.45
C ILE A 146 -8.10 -14.59 6.64
N ARG A 147 -9.28 -15.15 6.37
CA ARG A 147 -9.54 -16.60 6.35
C ARG A 147 -10.20 -16.98 5.04
N VAL A 148 -9.63 -17.95 4.33
CA VAL A 148 -10.19 -18.47 3.08
C VAL A 148 -10.92 -19.77 3.34
N GLN A 149 -12.19 -19.86 2.96
CA GLN A 149 -13.00 -21.07 3.11
C GLN A 149 -13.96 -21.24 1.92
N GLY A 150 -13.89 -22.38 1.23
CA GLY A 150 -14.92 -22.84 0.30
C GLY A 150 -15.27 -21.88 -0.86
N GLY A 151 -14.34 -21.04 -1.32
CA GLY A 151 -14.58 -20.05 -2.39
C GLY A 151 -15.09 -18.69 -1.88
N GLU A 152 -15.17 -18.50 -0.58
CA GLU A 152 -15.44 -17.23 0.10
C GLU A 152 -14.22 -16.81 0.93
N VAL A 153 -14.13 -15.52 1.23
CA VAL A 153 -13.10 -14.97 2.11
C VAL A 153 -13.78 -14.25 3.27
N GLU A 154 -13.49 -14.70 4.49
CA GLU A 154 -13.85 -13.98 5.70
C GLU A 154 -12.71 -13.07 6.11
N VAL A 155 -13.01 -11.79 6.37
CA VAL A 155 -12.04 -10.80 6.81
C VAL A 155 -12.49 -10.15 8.10
N VAL A 156 -11.55 -9.90 9.02
CA VAL A 156 -11.75 -9.03 10.17
C VAL A 156 -11.10 -7.69 9.86
N ARG A 157 -11.86 -6.62 9.98
CA ARG A 157 -11.41 -5.25 9.69
C ARG A 157 -11.46 -4.36 10.91
N GLU A 158 -10.55 -3.40 10.96
CA GLU A 158 -10.50 -2.37 12.00
C GLU A 158 -11.51 -1.26 11.69
N ILE A 159 -12.29 -0.88 12.69
CA ILE A 159 -13.22 0.25 12.66
C ILE A 159 -13.05 1.09 13.94
N ASP A 160 -13.58 2.31 13.99
CA ASP A 160 -13.41 3.22 15.15
C ASP A 160 -13.92 2.64 16.47
N GLY A 161 -14.97 1.82 16.43
CA GLY A 161 -15.58 1.18 17.61
C GLY A 161 -15.03 -0.20 17.96
N GLY A 162 -14.02 -0.71 17.24
CA GLY A 162 -13.48 -2.07 17.45
C GLY A 162 -13.19 -2.79 16.14
N THR A 163 -13.71 -4.01 15.98
CA THR A 163 -13.53 -4.81 14.76
C THR A 163 -14.86 -5.25 14.17
N GLU A 164 -14.88 -5.45 12.86
CA GLU A 164 -16.03 -5.97 12.13
C GLU A 164 -15.60 -7.17 11.29
N THR A 165 -16.38 -8.23 11.29
CA THR A 165 -16.15 -9.41 10.45
C THR A 165 -17.07 -9.39 9.25
N LEU A 166 -16.49 -9.46 8.05
CA LEU A 166 -17.21 -9.51 6.78
C LEU A 166 -16.93 -10.83 6.06
N ARG A 167 -17.93 -11.33 5.35
CA ARG A 167 -17.77 -12.44 4.41
C ARG A 167 -17.94 -11.91 3.00
N LEU A 168 -16.91 -12.11 2.17
CA LEU A 168 -16.83 -11.62 0.82
C LEU A 168 -16.92 -12.78 -0.17
N THR A 169 -17.76 -12.63 -1.18
CA THR A 169 -17.74 -13.51 -2.36
C THR A 169 -16.57 -13.11 -3.26
N LEU A 170 -15.93 -14.07 -3.91
CA LEU A 170 -14.86 -13.82 -4.87
C LEU A 170 -15.44 -13.55 -6.28
N PRO A 171 -14.78 -12.70 -7.09
CA PRO A 171 -13.55 -11.98 -6.79
C PRO A 171 -13.77 -10.78 -5.85
N ALA A 172 -12.71 -10.37 -5.10
CA ALA A 172 -12.81 -9.30 -4.10
C ALA A 172 -11.55 -8.42 -4.04
N VAL A 173 -11.72 -7.16 -3.56
CA VAL A 173 -10.62 -6.26 -3.22
C VAL A 173 -10.47 -6.18 -1.71
N ILE A 174 -9.24 -6.41 -1.23
CA ILE A 174 -8.91 -6.42 0.20
C ILE A 174 -7.77 -5.44 0.45
N SER A 175 -7.89 -4.61 1.49
CA SER A 175 -6.79 -3.74 1.89
C SER A 175 -6.25 -4.07 3.28
N ALA A 176 -4.93 -4.27 3.36
CA ALA A 176 -4.20 -4.71 4.54
C ALA A 176 -3.93 -3.55 5.51
N ASP A 177 -4.23 -3.76 6.79
CA ASP A 177 -3.70 -2.97 7.90
C ASP A 177 -2.34 -3.53 8.35
N LEU A 178 -1.51 -2.75 9.04
CA LEU A 178 -0.24 -3.23 9.61
C LEU A 178 -0.42 -4.34 10.65
N ARG A 179 -1.60 -4.44 11.27
CA ARG A 179 -1.94 -5.49 12.25
C ARG A 179 -2.17 -6.86 11.62
N LEU A 180 -2.28 -6.94 10.28
CA LEU A 180 -2.57 -8.19 9.58
C LEU A 180 -1.49 -9.25 9.82
N ASN A 181 -0.22 -8.84 9.79
CA ASN A 181 0.92 -9.74 10.01
C ASN A 181 2.22 -8.96 10.22
N ASP A 182 3.30 -9.68 10.56
CA ASP A 182 4.67 -9.18 10.50
C ASP A 182 5.34 -9.74 9.25
N PRO A 183 5.80 -8.89 8.30
CA PRO A 183 6.47 -9.33 7.09
C PRO A 183 7.79 -10.07 7.37
N ARG A 184 8.05 -11.12 6.60
CA ARG A 184 9.29 -11.90 6.69
C ARG A 184 10.51 -11.12 6.23
N PHE A 185 11.66 -11.36 6.84
CA PHE A 185 12.92 -10.82 6.37
C PHE A 185 13.35 -11.48 5.06
N VAL A 186 13.75 -10.65 4.09
CA VAL A 186 14.31 -11.12 2.82
C VAL A 186 15.72 -11.67 3.05
N LYS A 187 15.93 -12.93 2.67
CA LYS A 187 17.24 -13.61 2.79
C LYS A 187 18.11 -13.33 1.56
N LEU A 188 19.43 -13.26 1.76
CA LEU A 188 20.39 -13.01 0.68
C LEU A 188 20.22 -13.93 -0.55
N PRO A 189 20.00 -15.27 -0.42
CA PRO A 189 19.72 -16.13 -1.57
C PRO A 189 18.49 -15.71 -2.37
N GLY A 190 17.41 -15.23 -1.70
CA GLY A 190 16.21 -14.70 -2.35
C GLY A 190 16.52 -13.47 -3.20
N LEU A 191 17.32 -12.53 -2.67
CA LEU A 191 17.78 -11.35 -3.42
C LEU A 191 18.59 -11.74 -4.67
N MET A 192 19.46 -12.73 -4.56
CA MET A 192 20.28 -13.22 -5.67
C MET A 192 19.42 -13.87 -6.76
N GLN A 193 18.41 -14.63 -6.40
CA GLN A 193 17.44 -15.24 -7.32
C GLN A 193 16.54 -14.19 -7.96
N ALA A 194 16.04 -13.23 -7.18
CA ALA A 194 15.18 -12.16 -7.67
C ALA A 194 15.83 -11.33 -8.80
N LYS A 195 17.15 -11.11 -8.74
CA LYS A 195 17.89 -10.39 -9.80
C LYS A 195 17.81 -11.08 -11.17
N LYS A 196 17.62 -12.39 -11.21
CA LYS A 196 17.59 -13.19 -12.44
C LYS A 196 16.20 -13.37 -13.02
N LYS A 197 15.15 -13.14 -12.23
CA LYS A 197 13.76 -13.28 -12.69
C LYS A 197 13.39 -12.14 -13.65
N PRO A 198 12.60 -12.39 -14.70
CA PRO A 198 12.12 -11.34 -15.59
C PRO A 198 11.18 -10.39 -14.85
N ILE A 199 11.15 -9.14 -15.27
CA ILE A 199 10.12 -8.15 -14.94
C ILE A 199 9.35 -7.88 -16.22
N GLU A 200 8.06 -8.13 -16.20
CA GLU A 200 7.18 -7.75 -17.30
C GLU A 200 6.91 -6.25 -17.23
N THR A 201 7.05 -5.55 -18.33
CA THR A 201 6.82 -4.11 -18.41
C THR A 201 5.75 -3.82 -19.46
N ILE A 202 4.75 -3.02 -19.07
CA ILE A 202 3.67 -2.55 -19.93
C ILE A 202 3.74 -1.02 -19.93
N ALA A 203 3.77 -0.38 -21.08
CA ALA A 203 3.64 1.06 -21.15
C ALA A 203 2.21 1.49 -20.76
N LEU A 204 2.05 2.56 -19.98
CA LEU A 204 0.70 3.04 -19.58
C LEU A 204 -0.22 3.24 -20.78
N ALA A 205 0.30 3.73 -21.91
CA ALA A 205 -0.46 3.93 -23.14
C ALA A 205 -1.11 2.65 -23.68
N GLU A 206 -0.53 1.47 -23.44
CA GLU A 206 -1.08 0.18 -23.87
C GLU A 206 -2.34 -0.22 -23.11
N LEU A 207 -2.56 0.37 -21.93
CA LEU A 207 -3.74 0.10 -21.10
C LEU A 207 -4.93 1.00 -21.44
N GLY A 208 -4.75 2.00 -22.32
CA GLY A 208 -5.82 2.92 -22.74
C GLY A 208 -6.38 3.78 -21.59
N VAL A 209 -5.59 3.98 -20.53
CA VAL A 209 -6.00 4.78 -19.37
C VAL A 209 -5.39 6.17 -19.45
N GLU A 210 -6.24 7.19 -19.37
CA GLU A 210 -5.78 8.58 -19.31
C GLU A 210 -5.20 8.87 -17.92
N PRO A 211 -3.93 9.32 -17.84
CA PRO A 211 -3.33 9.75 -16.58
C PRO A 211 -3.94 11.07 -16.12
N GLY A 212 -3.95 11.29 -14.81
CA GLY A 212 -4.39 12.57 -14.26
C GLY A 212 -4.20 12.60 -12.76
N LEU A 213 -3.80 13.75 -12.23
CA LEU A 213 -3.68 13.98 -10.79
C LEU A 213 -5.05 14.26 -10.16
N GLY A 214 -5.92 15.01 -10.85
CA GLY A 214 -7.15 15.54 -10.29
C GLY A 214 -6.95 16.66 -9.27
N LEU A 215 -5.74 16.80 -8.73
CA LEU A 215 -5.30 17.82 -7.75
C LEU A 215 -3.98 18.42 -8.20
N GLU A 216 -3.75 19.69 -7.84
CA GLU A 216 -2.49 20.40 -8.04
C GLU A 216 -1.87 20.68 -6.67
N THR A 217 -0.60 20.31 -6.48
CA THR A 217 0.16 20.68 -5.28
C THR A 217 0.61 22.13 -5.43
N LEU A 218 0.09 23.02 -4.59
CA LEU A 218 0.43 24.44 -4.64
C LEU A 218 1.73 24.73 -3.89
N GLU A 219 1.91 24.11 -2.73
CA GLU A 219 3.09 24.33 -1.89
C GLU A 219 3.32 23.13 -0.97
N VAL A 220 4.60 22.83 -0.72
CA VAL A 220 5.06 21.88 0.30
C VAL A 220 6.02 22.60 1.22
N ALA A 221 5.73 22.62 2.52
CA ALA A 221 6.53 23.25 3.54
C ALA A 221 6.79 22.30 4.71
N ASP A 222 7.85 22.57 5.48
CA ASP A 222 8.05 21.86 6.74
C ASP A 222 6.90 22.13 7.71
N PRO A 223 6.50 21.14 8.54
CA PRO A 223 5.51 21.38 9.58
C PRO A 223 6.01 22.44 10.57
N PRO A 224 5.11 23.26 11.14
CA PRO A 224 5.50 24.29 12.10
C PRO A 224 6.25 23.66 13.28
N ALA A 225 7.31 24.33 13.72
CA ALA A 225 8.09 23.89 14.86
C ALA A 225 7.19 23.79 16.11
N ARG A 226 7.28 22.67 16.80
CA ARG A 226 6.59 22.51 18.09
C ARG A 226 7.23 23.42 19.13
N GLY A 227 6.41 24.06 19.97
CA GLY A 227 6.90 24.81 21.13
C GLY A 227 7.63 23.91 22.13
N PRO A 228 8.31 24.50 23.13
CA PRO A 228 8.98 23.74 24.17
C PRO A 228 7.97 22.86 24.93
N ALA A 229 8.40 21.70 25.37
CA ALA A 229 7.58 20.82 26.18
C ALA A 229 7.31 21.48 27.56
N HIS A 230 6.08 21.40 28.02
CA HIS A 230 5.70 21.81 29.38
C HIS A 230 5.96 20.65 30.34
N MET A 231 6.93 20.83 31.23
CA MET A 231 7.17 19.86 32.31
C MET A 231 6.14 20.02 33.38
N LEU A 232 5.45 18.93 33.72
CA LEU A 232 4.38 18.91 34.71
C LEU A 232 4.88 18.34 36.02
N SER A 233 4.28 18.77 37.14
CA SER A 233 4.67 18.32 38.49
C SER A 233 4.18 16.91 38.82
N GLY A 234 3.19 16.38 38.06
CA GLY A 234 2.64 15.05 38.28
C GLY A 234 1.39 14.76 37.45
N VAL A 235 0.81 13.58 37.70
CA VAL A 235 -0.36 13.07 36.96
C VAL A 235 -1.59 13.95 37.16
N ASP A 236 -1.80 14.47 38.38
CA ASP A 236 -2.97 15.29 38.68
C ASP A 236 -2.98 16.60 37.86
N GLU A 237 -1.82 17.24 37.71
CA GLU A 237 -1.69 18.41 36.84
C GLU A 237 -1.95 18.06 35.39
N LEU A 238 -1.44 16.89 34.89
CA LEU A 238 -1.70 16.42 33.53
C LEU A 238 -3.18 16.25 33.27
N VAL A 239 -3.89 15.53 34.14
CA VAL A 239 -5.34 15.31 34.03
C VAL A 239 -6.11 16.64 34.08
N SER A 240 -5.71 17.54 34.95
CA SER A 240 -6.35 18.88 35.06
C SER A 240 -6.19 19.67 33.75
N ARG A 241 -5.00 19.70 33.15
CA ARG A 241 -4.76 20.41 31.89
C ARG A 241 -5.47 19.76 30.72
N LEU A 242 -5.44 18.43 30.61
CA LEU A 242 -6.15 17.72 29.56
C LEU A 242 -7.65 17.97 29.60
N LYS A 243 -8.23 18.05 30.81
CA LYS A 243 -9.66 18.32 31.03
C LYS A 243 -10.02 19.78 30.83
N ASN A 244 -9.26 20.72 31.41
CA ASN A 244 -9.68 22.13 31.54
C ASN A 244 -9.07 23.04 30.45
N GLU A 245 -7.90 22.70 29.90
CA GLU A 245 -7.22 23.49 28.88
C GLU A 245 -7.38 22.88 27.50
N ALA A 246 -7.14 21.55 27.36
CA ALA A 246 -7.20 20.86 26.07
C ALA A 246 -8.60 20.34 25.73
N GLY A 247 -9.47 20.11 26.70
CA GLY A 247 -10.86 19.65 26.49
C GLY A 247 -10.93 18.24 25.86
N VAL A 248 -9.96 17.37 26.16
CA VAL A 248 -9.87 16.01 25.59
C VAL A 248 -10.24 14.91 26.59
N LEU A 249 -10.58 15.27 27.82
CA LEU A 249 -11.09 14.39 28.88
C LEU A 249 -12.43 14.89 29.43
#